data_b9ca17c9361b3b0ea5a4bf267c04c541
#
_entry.id   b9ca17c9361b3b0ea5a4bf267c04c541
#
_cell.length_a   1.000
_cell.length_b   1.000
_cell.length_c   1.000
_cell.angle_alpha   90.00
_cell.angle_beta   90.00
_cell.angle_gamma   90.00
#
_symmetry.space_group_name_H-M   'P 1'
#
loop_
_entity.id
_entity.type
_entity.pdbx_description
1 polymer ?
#
loop_
_entity_poly.entity_id
_entity_poly.type
_entity_poly.pdbx_seq_one_letter_code
_entity_poly.pdbx_strand_id
1 'polypeptide(L)'
;MNTMEQVQQAFYEQITIDPARIPIVVLSALAIYLFFLILVRLFGVRIMTKMNAFDAVVLVMFGAVSGRVVIGHPPTLAAGAIGLFTLMLLEAIFGAARKSTAVSRVFDEDPQAVFAHGQYLERQLRRTHVSRDDLRMVMRRAGVASPADVQLIILEPTGEMTVYKAGIVIDPEMLRGVAGLPSGFTQHDRENH
;
A
#
# COMPACT_ATOMS: atom_id res chain seq x y z
N MET A 1 -4.05 26.14 -45.47
CA MET A 1 -4.38 26.27 -44.04
C MET A 1 -3.10 26.67 -43.35
N ASN A 2 -3.06 27.84 -42.75
CA ASN A 2 -1.83 28.42 -42.21
C ASN A 2 -1.46 27.69 -40.89
N THR A 3 -0.18 27.51 -40.61
CA THR A 3 0.30 26.81 -39.41
C THR A 3 -0.31 27.35 -38.12
N MET A 4 -0.59 28.64 -38.06
CA MET A 4 -1.28 29.33 -36.96
C MET A 4 -2.73 28.86 -36.79
N GLU A 5 -3.45 28.65 -37.87
CA GLU A 5 -4.85 28.15 -37.83
C GLU A 5 -4.92 26.73 -37.35
N GLN A 6 -3.94 25.89 -37.75
CA GLN A 6 -3.82 24.52 -37.27
C GLN A 6 -3.52 24.43 -35.78
N VAL A 7 -2.63 25.30 -35.28
CA VAL A 7 -2.31 25.39 -33.85
C VAL A 7 -3.52 25.87 -33.05
N GLN A 8 -4.25 26.85 -33.57
CA GLN A 8 -5.42 27.40 -32.92
C GLN A 8 -6.56 26.38 -32.88
N GLN A 9 -6.79 25.63 -33.95
CA GLN A 9 -7.77 24.55 -34.00
C GLN A 9 -7.40 23.42 -33.01
N ALA A 10 -6.15 22.95 -33.02
CA ALA A 10 -5.68 21.92 -32.09
C ALA A 10 -5.81 22.37 -30.62
N PHE A 11 -5.59 23.64 -30.34
CA PHE A 11 -5.76 24.21 -29.00
C PHE A 11 -7.24 24.25 -28.57
N TYR A 12 -8.13 24.65 -29.47
CA TYR A 12 -9.58 24.61 -29.18
C TYR A 12 -10.10 23.19 -28.98
N GLU A 13 -9.70 22.25 -29.82
CA GLU A 13 -10.07 20.82 -29.68
C GLU A 13 -9.59 20.20 -28.36
N GLN A 14 -8.47 20.69 -27.81
CA GLN A 14 -7.90 20.18 -26.58
C GLN A 14 -8.53 20.78 -25.32
N ILE A 15 -9.10 22.00 -25.42
CA ILE A 15 -9.66 22.71 -24.25
C ILE A 15 -11.20 22.63 -24.24
N THR A 16 -11.83 22.46 -25.40
CA THR A 16 -13.28 22.41 -25.49
C THR A 16 -13.82 21.00 -25.58
N ILE A 17 -14.98 20.80 -25.02
CA ILE A 17 -15.74 19.54 -25.15
C ILE A 17 -17.04 19.83 -25.89
N ASP A 18 -17.44 18.94 -26.78
CA ASP A 18 -18.77 18.99 -27.38
C ASP A 18 -19.85 18.93 -26.27
N PRO A 19 -20.75 19.94 -26.17
CA PRO A 19 -21.79 19.95 -25.14
C PRO A 19 -22.64 18.68 -25.09
N ALA A 20 -22.82 17.98 -26.21
CA ALA A 20 -23.54 16.70 -26.28
C ALA A 20 -22.80 15.57 -25.56
N ARG A 21 -21.49 15.68 -25.35
CA ARG A 21 -20.70 14.69 -24.63
C ARG A 21 -20.70 14.87 -23.11
N ILE A 22 -21.01 16.05 -22.61
CA ILE A 22 -21.03 16.36 -21.17
C ILE A 22 -21.89 15.34 -20.39
N PRO A 23 -23.18 15.11 -20.73
CA PRO A 23 -24.00 14.15 -20.02
C PRO A 23 -23.46 12.71 -20.09
N ILE A 24 -22.83 12.33 -21.22
CA ILE A 24 -22.23 11.01 -21.39
C ILE A 24 -21.04 10.83 -20.45
N VAL A 25 -20.15 11.83 -20.34
CA VAL A 25 -19.00 11.82 -19.45
C VAL A 25 -19.45 11.74 -17.98
N VAL A 26 -20.45 12.55 -17.60
CA VAL A 26 -21.01 12.53 -16.23
C VAL A 26 -21.62 11.17 -15.90
N LEU A 27 -22.42 10.60 -16.81
CA LEU A 27 -23.04 9.31 -16.61
C LEU A 27 -21.99 8.18 -16.54
N SER A 28 -20.95 8.23 -17.39
CA SER A 28 -19.86 7.27 -17.36
C SER A 28 -19.05 7.36 -16.06
N ALA A 29 -18.78 8.56 -15.57
CA ALA A 29 -18.10 8.77 -14.29
C ALA A 29 -18.92 8.20 -13.13
N LEU A 30 -20.22 8.48 -13.10
CA LEU A 30 -21.11 7.95 -12.06
C LEU A 30 -21.20 6.42 -12.13
N ALA A 31 -21.37 5.87 -13.32
CA ALA A 31 -21.50 4.43 -13.51
C ALA A 31 -20.23 3.68 -13.09
N ILE A 32 -19.03 4.13 -13.51
CA ILE A 32 -17.77 3.49 -13.14
C ILE A 32 -17.48 3.65 -11.65
N TYR A 33 -17.83 4.79 -11.05
CA TYR A 33 -17.69 5.02 -9.62
C TYR A 33 -18.56 4.04 -8.81
N LEU A 34 -19.85 3.94 -9.15
CA LEU A 34 -20.75 3.01 -8.47
C LEU A 34 -20.33 1.56 -8.67
N PHE A 35 -19.90 1.20 -9.88
CA PHE A 35 -19.36 -0.14 -10.16
C PHE A 35 -18.15 -0.45 -9.30
N PHE A 36 -17.21 0.50 -9.18
CA PHE A 36 -16.02 0.33 -8.33
C PHE A 36 -16.40 0.17 -6.86
N LEU A 37 -17.36 0.96 -6.35
CA LEU A 37 -17.88 0.80 -4.98
C LEU A 37 -18.50 -0.59 -4.74
N ILE A 38 -19.24 -1.10 -5.71
CA ILE A 38 -19.82 -2.45 -5.65
C ILE A 38 -18.70 -3.49 -5.58
N LEU A 39 -17.68 -3.38 -6.43
CA LEU A 39 -16.53 -4.28 -6.41
C LEU A 39 -15.82 -4.27 -5.04
N VAL A 40 -15.50 -3.09 -4.52
CA VAL A 40 -14.87 -2.95 -3.18
C VAL A 40 -15.74 -3.58 -2.09
N ARG A 41 -17.07 -3.43 -2.18
CA ARG A 41 -18.00 -4.03 -1.21
C ARG A 41 -18.06 -5.56 -1.32
N LEU A 42 -18.03 -6.10 -2.52
CA LEU A 42 -18.09 -7.55 -2.77
C LEU A 42 -16.81 -8.28 -2.36
N PHE A 43 -15.65 -7.69 -2.69
CA PHE A 43 -14.34 -8.28 -2.42
C PHE A 43 -13.76 -7.90 -1.05
N GLY A 44 -14.41 -6.97 -0.36
CA GLY A 44 -14.14 -6.57 1.03
C GLY A 44 -13.18 -5.40 1.19
N VAL A 45 -13.47 -4.57 2.18
CA VAL A 45 -12.69 -3.39 2.57
C VAL A 45 -11.26 -3.75 3.04
N ARG A 46 -10.99 -5.03 3.30
CA ARG A 46 -9.69 -5.53 3.76
C ARG A 46 -8.54 -5.23 2.80
N ILE A 47 -8.85 -5.09 1.50
CA ILE A 47 -7.87 -4.70 0.48
C ILE A 47 -7.34 -3.28 0.72
N MET A 48 -8.13 -2.40 1.36
CA MET A 48 -7.77 -1.00 1.57
C MET A 48 -7.16 -0.69 2.96
N THR A 49 -7.31 -1.58 3.94
CA THR A 49 -6.93 -1.28 5.34
C THR A 49 -5.54 -1.79 5.73
N LYS A 50 -4.95 -2.70 4.96
CA LYS A 50 -3.57 -3.20 5.16
C LYS A 50 -2.85 -3.24 3.81
N MET A 51 -2.70 -2.08 3.19
CA MET A 51 -2.05 -1.95 1.89
C MET A 51 -0.54 -2.16 2.03
N ASN A 52 -0.02 -3.14 1.32
CA ASN A 52 1.41 -3.25 1.06
C ASN A 52 1.77 -2.53 -0.25
N ALA A 53 3.04 -2.53 -0.62
CA ALA A 53 3.51 -1.87 -1.84
C ALA A 53 2.83 -2.40 -3.12
N PHE A 54 2.51 -3.70 -3.18
CA PHE A 54 1.83 -4.32 -4.33
C PHE A 54 0.37 -3.85 -4.43
N ASP A 55 -0.34 -3.75 -3.31
CA ASP A 55 -1.71 -3.26 -3.27
C ASP A 55 -1.79 -1.80 -3.76
N ALA A 56 -0.76 -0.99 -3.45
CA ALA A 56 -0.64 0.38 -3.95
C ALA A 56 -0.51 0.43 -5.49
N VAL A 57 0.25 -0.49 -6.10
CA VAL A 57 0.36 -0.59 -7.56
C VAL A 57 -0.99 -0.93 -8.17
N VAL A 58 -1.70 -1.90 -7.61
CA VAL A 58 -3.04 -2.29 -8.08
C VAL A 58 -4.03 -1.12 -7.96
N LEU A 59 -3.97 -0.35 -6.87
CA LEU A 59 -4.81 0.85 -6.69
C LEU A 59 -4.54 1.90 -7.78
N VAL A 60 -3.27 2.13 -8.13
CA VAL A 60 -2.91 3.02 -9.24
C VAL A 60 -3.47 2.51 -10.56
N MET A 61 -3.41 1.20 -10.82
CA MET A 61 -4.01 0.58 -12.01
C MET A 61 -5.53 0.76 -12.05
N PHE A 62 -6.22 0.59 -10.92
CA PHE A 62 -7.66 0.88 -10.82
C PHE A 62 -7.98 2.34 -11.17
N GLY A 63 -7.20 3.27 -10.65
CA GLY A 63 -7.35 4.70 -10.95
C GLY A 63 -7.15 5.00 -12.44
N ALA A 64 -6.11 4.43 -13.05
CA ALA A 64 -5.80 4.61 -14.47
C ALA A 64 -6.91 4.06 -15.37
N VAL A 65 -7.41 2.85 -15.12
CA VAL A 65 -8.52 2.24 -15.87
C VAL A 65 -9.79 3.07 -15.73
N SER A 66 -10.14 3.45 -14.49
CA SER A 66 -11.35 4.25 -14.22
C SER A 66 -11.30 5.62 -14.90
N GLY A 67 -10.16 6.32 -14.80
CA GLY A 67 -9.96 7.64 -15.42
C GLY A 67 -10.09 7.58 -16.94
N ARG A 68 -9.54 6.55 -17.56
CA ARG A 68 -9.63 6.37 -19.01
C ARG A 68 -11.06 6.12 -19.48
N VAL A 69 -11.86 5.38 -18.71
CA VAL A 69 -13.28 5.12 -19.00
C VAL A 69 -14.11 6.39 -18.92
N VAL A 70 -13.84 7.25 -17.94
CA VAL A 70 -14.54 8.52 -17.76
C VAL A 70 -14.32 9.47 -18.94
N ILE A 71 -13.06 9.58 -19.41
CA ILE A 71 -12.70 10.52 -20.48
C ILE A 71 -13.30 10.10 -21.84
N GLY A 72 -13.45 8.79 -22.08
CA GLY A 72 -14.01 8.26 -23.33
C GLY A 72 -13.08 8.36 -24.54
N HIS A 73 -13.43 7.72 -25.66
CA HIS A 73 -12.73 7.42 -26.91
C HIS A 73 -11.76 6.27 -26.81
N PRO A 74 -12.14 5.18 -27.55
CA PRO A 74 -12.45 3.99 -26.77
C PRO A 74 -11.42 3.77 -25.71
N PRO A 75 -11.78 3.47 -24.50
CA PRO A 75 -12.57 2.30 -24.13
C PRO A 75 -13.99 2.62 -23.69
N THR A 76 -14.88 1.69 -24.02
CA THR A 76 -16.27 1.71 -23.61
C THR A 76 -16.40 1.43 -22.10
N LEU A 77 -17.53 1.82 -21.54
CA LEU A 77 -17.87 1.54 -20.13
C LEU A 77 -17.82 0.02 -19.83
N ALA A 78 -18.24 -0.81 -20.80
CA ALA A 78 -18.17 -2.26 -20.70
C ALA A 78 -16.73 -2.77 -20.61
N ALA A 79 -15.82 -2.26 -21.45
CA ALA A 79 -14.40 -2.64 -21.40
C ALA A 79 -13.76 -2.23 -20.05
N GLY A 80 -14.09 -1.05 -19.54
CA GLY A 80 -13.65 -0.57 -18.23
C GLY A 80 -14.17 -1.45 -17.08
N ALA A 81 -15.45 -1.81 -17.10
CA ALA A 81 -16.05 -2.68 -16.11
C ALA A 81 -15.40 -4.07 -16.11
N ILE A 82 -15.17 -4.66 -17.28
CA ILE A 82 -14.46 -5.95 -17.42
C ILE A 82 -13.03 -5.83 -16.89
N GLY A 83 -12.31 -4.76 -17.24
CA GLY A 83 -10.94 -4.53 -16.77
C GLY A 83 -10.87 -4.40 -15.25
N LEU A 84 -11.74 -3.60 -14.64
CA LEU A 84 -11.80 -3.45 -13.19
C LEU A 84 -12.17 -4.76 -12.48
N PHE A 85 -13.15 -5.49 -13.01
CA PHE A 85 -13.52 -6.79 -12.47
C PHE A 85 -12.36 -7.78 -12.53
N THR A 86 -11.65 -7.82 -13.67
CA THR A 86 -10.49 -8.70 -13.86
C THR A 86 -9.36 -8.36 -12.89
N LEU A 87 -9.03 -7.07 -12.72
CA LEU A 87 -8.02 -6.64 -11.75
C LEU A 87 -8.42 -7.01 -10.32
N MET A 88 -9.69 -6.82 -9.95
CA MET A 88 -10.20 -7.17 -8.64
C MET A 88 -10.17 -8.69 -8.40
N LEU A 89 -10.50 -9.47 -9.42
CA LEU A 89 -10.43 -10.93 -9.36
C LEU A 89 -8.99 -11.42 -9.19
N LEU A 90 -8.05 -10.84 -9.95
CA LEU A 90 -6.62 -11.12 -9.79
C LEU A 90 -6.16 -10.78 -8.37
N GLU A 91 -6.50 -9.61 -7.84
CA GLU A 91 -6.16 -9.22 -6.48
C GLU A 91 -6.73 -10.19 -5.42
N ALA A 92 -7.98 -10.62 -5.60
CA ALA A 92 -8.58 -11.62 -4.72
C ALA A 92 -7.85 -12.97 -4.78
N ILE A 93 -7.45 -13.42 -5.98
CA ILE A 93 -6.68 -14.66 -6.16
C ILE A 93 -5.29 -14.52 -5.52
N PHE A 94 -4.58 -13.41 -5.77
CA PHE A 94 -3.29 -13.15 -5.14
C PHE A 94 -3.41 -13.03 -3.62
N GLY A 95 -4.41 -12.34 -3.10
CA GLY A 95 -4.68 -12.24 -1.66
C GLY A 95 -5.00 -13.59 -1.03
N ALA A 96 -5.68 -14.48 -1.74
CA ALA A 96 -5.91 -15.86 -1.30
C ALA A 96 -4.63 -16.70 -1.35
N ALA A 97 -3.83 -16.56 -2.42
CA ALA A 97 -2.57 -17.26 -2.60
C ALA A 97 -1.52 -16.87 -1.54
N ARG A 98 -1.48 -15.59 -1.11
CA ARG A 98 -0.60 -15.12 -0.03
C ARG A 98 -0.85 -15.81 1.32
N LYS A 99 -2.04 -16.38 1.56
CA LYS A 99 -2.29 -17.19 2.76
C LYS A 99 -1.50 -18.50 2.77
N SER A 100 -0.98 -18.93 1.61
CA SER A 100 -0.10 -20.09 1.51
C SER A 100 1.33 -19.70 1.86
N THR A 101 1.95 -20.41 2.80
CA THR A 101 3.31 -20.18 3.31
C THR A 101 4.40 -20.14 2.22
N ALA A 102 4.17 -20.76 1.06
CA ALA A 102 5.12 -20.74 -0.04
C ALA A 102 5.09 -19.43 -0.83
N VAL A 103 3.91 -18.82 -0.98
CA VAL A 103 3.71 -17.58 -1.72
C VAL A 103 4.02 -16.37 -0.85
N SER A 104 3.65 -16.42 0.45
CA SER A 104 3.93 -15.33 1.38
C SER A 104 5.44 -15.04 1.50
N ARG A 105 6.29 -16.07 1.51
CA ARG A 105 7.76 -15.89 1.58
C ARG A 105 8.37 -15.14 0.39
N VAL A 106 7.69 -15.10 -0.75
CA VAL A 106 8.18 -14.42 -1.95
C VAL A 106 7.69 -12.97 -2.02
N PHE A 107 6.49 -12.70 -1.48
CA PHE A 107 5.80 -11.42 -1.64
C PHE A 107 5.65 -10.62 -0.35
N ASP A 108 5.68 -11.27 0.80
CA ASP A 108 5.59 -10.59 2.08
C ASP A 108 7.01 -10.51 2.70
N GLU A 109 7.48 -9.32 2.95
CA GLU A 109 8.68 -9.13 3.77
C GLU A 109 8.33 -9.44 5.22
N ASP A 110 9.16 -10.26 5.90
CA ASP A 110 9.00 -10.47 7.33
C ASP A 110 9.15 -9.14 8.08
N PRO A 111 8.41 -8.91 9.18
CA PRO A 111 8.67 -7.78 10.05
C PRO A 111 10.15 -7.73 10.45
N GLN A 112 10.76 -6.54 10.43
CA GLN A 112 12.20 -6.38 10.68
C GLN A 112 12.43 -5.56 11.95
N ALA A 113 13.22 -6.08 12.89
CA ALA A 113 13.71 -5.27 13.99
C ALA A 113 14.73 -4.26 13.46
N VAL A 114 14.45 -2.94 13.61
CA VAL A 114 15.32 -1.86 13.11
C VAL A 114 15.99 -1.06 14.23
N PHE A 115 15.50 -1.20 15.46
CA PHE A 115 16.05 -0.58 16.66
C PHE A 115 15.81 -1.50 17.86
N ALA A 116 16.78 -1.65 18.74
CA ALA A 116 16.64 -2.46 19.93
C ALA A 116 17.58 -1.97 21.07
N HIS A 117 17.09 -2.00 22.30
CA HIS A 117 17.85 -1.65 23.51
C HIS A 117 18.62 -0.32 23.41
N GLY A 118 17.99 0.72 22.90
CA GLY A 118 18.61 2.02 22.74
C GLY A 118 19.57 2.15 21.54
N GLN A 119 19.70 1.13 20.70
CA GLN A 119 20.67 1.10 19.61
C GLN A 119 20.02 0.93 18.23
N TYR A 120 20.57 1.63 17.24
CA TYR A 120 20.20 1.47 15.84
C TYR A 120 20.78 0.20 15.26
N LEU A 121 19.96 -0.64 14.67
CA LEU A 121 20.39 -1.89 14.01
C LEU A 121 20.82 -1.58 12.57
N GLU A 122 22.04 -1.05 12.41
CA GLU A 122 22.54 -0.49 11.15
C GLU A 122 22.45 -1.44 9.95
N ARG A 123 22.62 -2.75 10.16
CA ARG A 123 22.50 -3.76 9.10
C ARG A 123 21.05 -3.80 8.57
N GLN A 124 20.08 -3.79 9.47
CA GLN A 124 18.66 -3.81 9.16
C GLN A 124 18.22 -2.49 8.52
N LEU A 125 18.66 -1.35 9.04
CA LEU A 125 18.39 -0.04 8.46
C LEU A 125 18.82 0.05 7.00
N ARG A 126 20.03 -0.42 6.68
CA ARG A 126 20.51 -0.49 5.30
C ARG A 126 19.69 -1.42 4.43
N ARG A 127 19.27 -2.56 4.94
CA ARG A 127 18.50 -3.56 4.20
C ARG A 127 17.08 -3.08 3.91
N THR A 128 16.47 -2.40 4.87
CA THR A 128 15.09 -1.90 4.79
C THR A 128 14.98 -0.49 4.20
N HIS A 129 16.11 0.16 3.87
CA HIS A 129 16.17 1.55 3.39
C HIS A 129 15.55 2.57 4.38
N VAL A 130 15.50 2.24 5.67
CA VAL A 130 15.01 3.11 6.73
C VAL A 130 16.15 3.97 7.25
N SER A 131 15.93 5.27 7.41
CA SER A 131 16.89 6.20 7.96
C SER A 131 16.74 6.34 9.47
N ARG A 132 17.80 6.84 10.14
CA ARG A 132 17.71 7.21 11.56
C ARG A 132 16.71 8.35 11.80
N ASP A 133 16.47 9.21 10.80
CA ASP A 133 15.49 10.29 10.88
C ASP A 133 14.07 9.76 10.90
N ASP A 134 13.78 8.71 10.12
CA ASP A 134 12.49 8.02 10.16
C ASP A 134 12.22 7.44 11.54
N LEU A 135 13.22 6.77 12.14
CA LEU A 135 13.08 6.23 13.50
C LEU A 135 12.84 7.34 14.53
N ARG A 136 13.57 8.47 14.43
CA ARG A 136 13.34 9.62 15.32
C ARG A 136 11.92 10.18 15.17
N MET A 137 11.41 10.24 13.93
CA MET A 137 10.04 10.67 13.68
C MET A 137 9.02 9.73 14.33
N VAL A 138 9.20 8.42 14.18
CA VAL A 138 8.32 7.41 14.78
C VAL A 138 8.36 7.44 16.30
N MET A 139 9.55 7.57 16.91
CA MET A 139 9.69 7.75 18.35
C MET A 139 8.92 8.97 18.87
N ARG A 140 9.04 10.11 18.16
CA ARG A 140 8.27 11.31 18.52
C ARG A 140 6.75 11.09 18.42
N ARG A 141 6.29 10.39 17.37
CA ARG A 141 4.86 10.04 17.22
C ARG A 141 4.38 9.13 18.35
N ALA A 142 5.23 8.22 18.83
CA ALA A 142 4.94 7.34 19.95
C ALA A 142 5.03 8.05 21.32
N GLY A 143 5.33 9.35 21.36
CA GLY A 143 5.49 10.12 22.59
C GLY A 143 6.70 9.68 23.42
N VAL A 144 7.79 9.30 22.72
CA VAL A 144 9.07 8.93 23.34
C VAL A 144 9.99 10.13 23.34
N ALA A 145 10.54 10.47 24.49
CA ALA A 145 11.42 11.63 24.68
C ALA A 145 12.90 11.32 24.41
N SER A 146 13.31 10.08 24.67
CA SER A 146 14.70 9.64 24.48
C SER A 146 14.76 8.27 23.77
N PRO A 147 15.74 8.02 22.89
CA PRO A 147 15.98 6.68 22.34
C PRO A 147 16.22 5.62 23.42
N ALA A 148 16.74 6.01 24.60
CA ALA A 148 16.93 5.10 25.74
C ALA A 148 15.61 4.56 26.30
N ASP A 149 14.50 5.27 26.08
CA ASP A 149 13.16 4.87 26.53
C ASP A 149 12.49 3.89 25.53
N VAL A 150 13.22 3.45 24.49
CA VAL A 150 12.71 2.51 23.48
C VAL A 150 13.40 1.16 23.66
N GLN A 151 12.59 0.13 23.84
CA GLN A 151 13.06 -1.25 23.91
C GLN A 151 13.26 -1.86 22.53
N LEU A 152 12.30 -1.67 21.62
CA LEU A 152 12.29 -2.27 20.28
C LEU A 152 11.47 -1.40 19.31
N ILE A 153 11.93 -1.30 18.06
CA ILE A 153 11.12 -0.83 16.94
C ILE A 153 11.13 -1.91 15.86
N ILE A 154 9.94 -2.26 15.41
CA ILE A 154 9.72 -3.23 14.34
C ILE A 154 9.18 -2.47 13.13
N LEU A 155 9.80 -2.64 11.98
CA LEU A 155 9.25 -2.25 10.68
C LEU A 155 8.33 -3.36 10.20
N GLU A 156 7.05 -3.06 10.07
CA GLU A 156 6.02 -3.98 9.59
C GLU A 156 6.05 -4.09 8.05
N PRO A 157 5.52 -5.17 7.47
CA PRO A 157 5.41 -5.33 6.01
C PRO A 157 4.61 -4.23 5.31
N THR A 158 3.76 -3.52 6.05
CA THR A 158 2.98 -2.37 5.57
C THR A 158 3.82 -1.08 5.44
N GLY A 159 5.07 -1.09 5.91
CA GLY A 159 5.92 0.09 6.02
C GLY A 159 5.66 0.93 7.28
N GLU A 160 4.68 0.55 8.10
CA GLU A 160 4.47 1.16 9.42
C GLU A 160 5.52 0.67 10.41
N MET A 161 5.72 1.42 11.48
CA MET A 161 6.68 1.05 12.53
C MET A 161 5.99 0.95 13.89
N THR A 162 6.12 -0.23 14.51
CA THR A 162 5.65 -0.50 15.86
C THR A 162 6.73 -0.18 16.87
N VAL A 163 6.41 0.64 17.89
CA VAL A 163 7.36 1.06 18.94
C VAL A 163 6.98 0.43 20.28
N TYR A 164 7.88 -0.36 20.83
CA TYR A 164 7.80 -0.86 22.21
C TYR A 164 8.68 -0.01 23.11
N LYS A 165 8.06 0.61 24.12
CA LYS A 165 8.76 1.45 25.11
C LYS A 165 9.54 0.57 26.11
N ALA A 166 10.60 1.12 26.68
CA ALA A 166 11.37 0.44 27.73
C ALA A 166 10.49 0.15 28.96
N GLY A 167 10.75 -0.98 29.62
CA GLY A 167 10.01 -1.40 30.80
C GLY A 167 8.73 -2.19 30.52
N ILE A 168 8.40 -2.45 29.26
CA ILE A 168 7.26 -3.30 28.87
C ILE A 168 7.79 -4.75 28.69
N VAL A 169 7.09 -5.71 29.29
CA VAL A 169 7.30 -7.13 28.98
C VAL A 169 6.61 -7.44 27.67
N ILE A 170 7.38 -7.75 26.62
CA ILE A 170 6.83 -8.10 25.31
C ILE A 170 6.58 -9.61 25.30
N ASP A 171 5.34 -10.00 25.02
CA ASP A 171 4.98 -11.41 24.86
C ASP A 171 5.77 -11.99 23.66
N PRO A 172 6.42 -13.16 23.80
CA PRO A 172 7.13 -13.85 22.72
C PRO A 172 6.30 -14.05 21.46
N GLU A 173 4.99 -14.26 21.60
CA GLU A 173 4.07 -14.40 20.45
C GLU A 173 4.05 -13.14 19.57
N MET A 174 4.21 -11.94 20.18
CA MET A 174 4.27 -10.66 19.45
C MET A 174 5.56 -10.48 18.66
N LEU A 175 6.58 -11.26 18.96
CA LEU A 175 7.89 -11.24 18.29
C LEU A 175 8.03 -12.36 17.24
N ARG A 176 7.01 -13.20 17.12
CA ARG A 176 7.04 -14.33 16.21
C ARG A 176 7.13 -13.86 14.75
N GLY A 177 8.12 -14.39 14.01
CA GLY A 177 8.36 -14.00 12.61
C GLY A 177 9.12 -12.70 12.44
N VAL A 178 9.49 -11.99 13.51
CA VAL A 178 10.30 -10.78 13.41
C VAL A 178 11.75 -11.15 13.12
N ALA A 179 12.25 -10.71 11.97
CA ALA A 179 13.64 -10.94 11.58
C ALA A 179 14.58 -9.89 12.20
N GLY A 180 15.82 -10.30 12.46
CA GLY A 180 16.88 -9.40 12.94
C GLY A 180 16.80 -9.04 14.42
N LEU A 181 16.02 -9.76 15.23
CA LEU A 181 15.99 -9.57 16.68
C LEU A 181 17.36 -9.87 17.28
N PRO A 182 17.89 -9.00 18.17
CA PRO A 182 19.11 -9.30 18.95
C PRO A 182 18.88 -10.46 19.93
N SER A 183 20.01 -11.08 20.34
CA SER A 183 20.06 -12.17 21.32
C SER A 183 19.60 -11.72 22.69
N GLY A 184 18.53 -11.48 23.07
CA GLY A 184 17.94 -11.05 24.33
C GLY A 184 16.42 -11.09 24.28
N PHE A 185 15.89 -11.08 23.04
CA PHE A 185 14.47 -11.26 22.78
C PHE A 185 14.10 -12.72 22.49
N THR A 186 15.10 -13.56 22.15
CA THR A 186 14.91 -14.97 21.72
C THR A 186 15.11 -16.00 22.81
N GLN A 187 15.45 -15.63 24.04
CA GLN A 187 15.81 -16.58 25.10
C GLN A 187 14.62 -17.23 25.83
N HIS A 188 13.39 -16.80 25.61
CA HIS A 188 12.23 -17.39 26.30
C HIS A 188 11.68 -18.66 25.63
N ASP A 189 12.13 -18.98 24.41
CA ASP A 189 11.72 -20.20 23.68
C ASP A 189 12.48 -21.47 24.09
N ARG A 190 13.50 -21.40 24.98
CA ARG A 190 14.34 -22.53 25.34
C ARG A 190 14.06 -23.13 26.71
N GLU A 191 13.21 -22.52 27.53
CA GLU A 191 12.91 -23.03 28.88
C GLU A 191 11.59 -23.80 29.00
N ASN A 192 10.81 -23.95 27.92
CA ASN A 192 9.56 -24.69 27.92
C ASN A 192 9.49 -25.87 26.92
N HIS A 193 10.64 -26.57 26.73
CA HIS A 193 10.65 -27.91 26.11
C HIS A 193 11.45 -28.89 26.95
#